data_5a4583c58fb83ed9f59e14e27a6f9cc6
#
_entry.id   5a4583c58fb83ed9f59e14e27a6f9cc6
#
_cell.length_a   1.000
_cell.length_b   1.000
_cell.length_c   1.000
_cell.angle_alpha   90.00
_cell.angle_beta   90.00
_cell.angle_gamma   90.00
#
_symmetry.space_group_name_H-M   'P 1'
#
loop_
_entity.id
_entity.type
_entity.pdbx_description
1 polymer ?
#
loop_
_entity_poly.entity_id
_entity_poly.type
_entity_poly.pdbx_seq_one_letter_code
_entity_poly.pdbx_strand_id
1 'polypeptide(L)'
;DIILGNPPDIPEVTMVHLPRVEATLAPLALLTKTVWLPWIKLEKPDARLIRLSEKNNNWTFNLASDDNKDANAKPSAWSFRLDNILFDQGRIAIDDKVSKADLEIFVDPLGKPLPFSEVTGSKGKADKEKVGDYVFGLKAQGRYNGEPLTGTGKIGGMLALRGEGTPFPVQADFRSGNTRVAFDGVVNDPMKMGGVDLRLKFSGDSLGDLYELTGVLLPDTPPFETDGRLVAKIDTEKSSVFDYRGFNGRIGDSDIHGSLVYTTGKPRPKLEGDVESRQLRLADLGPLIGVDSGKGAEKSKRSEQKKGEKSVQPAGKVLPYDRFETDKWDVMDADVRFKGRRIEHGSSLPISDLSTHIILKNADLRLQPLKFGMAGGSIAANIHLEGDKKPMQGRADIQARRLKLKELMPDVELMQKTLGEMNGDAELRGSGNSVAALLGNSNGNLKLLMNDGLVSRNLMEIVGLNVGNYIVGAIFGDDEVRVNCAAANLDIANGVARPQVFA
;
A
#
# COMPACT_ATOMS: atom_id res chain seq x y z
N ASP A 1 -3.54 39.24 27.76
CA ASP A 1 -2.87 37.93 27.91
C ASP A 1 -3.90 36.91 28.41
N ILE A 2 -4.12 35.86 27.66
CA ILE A 2 -5.06 34.79 28.01
C ILE A 2 -4.29 33.46 27.99
N ILE A 3 -4.36 32.73 29.10
CA ILE A 3 -3.72 31.43 29.25
C ILE A 3 -4.80 30.38 29.57
N LEU A 4 -4.87 29.33 28.78
CA LEU A 4 -5.66 28.16 29.07
C LEU A 4 -4.71 27.03 29.53
N GLY A 5 -4.94 26.54 30.75
CA GLY A 5 -4.16 25.46 31.33
C GLY A 5 -4.56 24.08 30.77
N ASN A 6 -3.68 23.12 30.95
CA ASN A 6 -3.95 21.73 30.68
C ASN A 6 -4.83 21.05 31.75
N PRO A 7 -5.52 19.96 31.45
CA PRO A 7 -6.10 19.08 32.45
C PRO A 7 -5.06 18.60 33.47
N PRO A 8 -5.47 18.27 34.72
CA PRO A 8 -4.53 17.92 35.80
C PRO A 8 -3.62 16.72 35.53
N ASP A 9 -4.03 15.84 34.66
CA ASP A 9 -3.32 14.59 34.28
C ASP A 9 -2.28 14.80 33.19
N ILE A 10 -2.14 16.02 32.67
CA ILE A 10 -1.12 16.38 31.69
C ILE A 10 -0.08 17.29 32.36
N PRO A 11 1.21 16.89 32.36
CA PRO A 11 2.22 17.56 33.20
C PRO A 11 2.56 18.99 32.78
N GLU A 12 2.35 19.38 31.50
CA GLU A 12 2.56 20.74 31.05
C GLU A 12 1.48 21.67 31.57
N VAL A 13 1.87 22.87 31.98
CA VAL A 13 0.95 23.83 32.61
C VAL A 13 0.05 24.52 31.59
N THR A 14 0.57 24.85 30.41
CA THR A 14 -0.11 25.69 29.42
C THR A 14 -0.51 24.88 28.18
N MET A 15 -1.80 24.88 27.87
CA MET A 15 -2.34 24.32 26.65
C MET A 15 -2.40 25.38 25.53
N VAL A 16 -2.95 26.56 25.82
CA VAL A 16 -3.04 27.67 24.86
C VAL A 16 -2.59 28.96 25.52
N HIS A 17 -1.75 29.71 24.82
CA HIS A 17 -1.33 31.02 25.17
C HIS A 17 -1.68 32.04 24.09
N LEU A 18 -2.44 33.05 24.43
CA LEU A 18 -2.85 34.17 23.57
C LEU A 18 -2.29 35.46 24.14
N PRO A 19 -1.11 35.91 23.71
CA PRO A 19 -0.44 37.11 24.26
C PRO A 19 -1.27 38.37 24.14
N ARG A 20 -2.02 38.51 23.03
CA ARG A 20 -2.92 39.61 22.80
C ARG A 20 -4.15 39.21 22.03
N VAL A 21 -5.31 39.66 22.49
CA VAL A 21 -6.59 39.46 21.83
C VAL A 21 -7.24 40.83 21.64
N GLU A 22 -7.56 41.15 20.41
CA GLU A 22 -8.31 42.35 20.05
C GLU A 22 -9.66 41.93 19.47
N ALA A 23 -10.73 42.61 19.83
CA ALA A 23 -12.05 42.35 19.28
C ALA A 23 -12.79 43.66 19.03
N THR A 24 -13.56 43.69 17.97
CA THR A 24 -14.50 44.80 17.71
C THR A 24 -15.89 44.35 18.04
N LEU A 25 -16.59 45.16 18.82
CA LEU A 25 -18.00 44.99 19.15
C LEU A 25 -18.84 45.94 18.28
N ALA A 26 -19.93 45.46 17.69
CA ALA A 26 -20.93 46.31 17.03
C ALA A 26 -22.00 46.77 18.07
N PRO A 27 -21.89 47.97 18.63
CA PRO A 27 -22.71 48.38 19.78
C PRO A 27 -24.21 48.48 19.44
N LEU A 28 -24.55 48.81 18.20
CA LEU A 28 -25.96 48.91 17.76
C LEU A 28 -26.68 47.55 17.74
N ALA A 29 -25.94 46.46 17.60
CA ALA A 29 -26.51 45.11 17.62
C ALA A 29 -27.01 44.70 19.03
N LEU A 30 -26.48 45.32 20.07
CA LEU A 30 -26.92 45.10 21.46
C LEU A 30 -28.40 45.53 21.65
N LEU A 31 -28.87 46.51 20.89
CA LEU A 31 -30.27 46.93 20.89
C LEU A 31 -31.23 45.80 20.44
N THR A 32 -30.75 44.87 19.61
CA THR A 32 -31.49 43.69 19.16
C THR A 32 -31.11 42.44 19.96
N LYS A 33 -30.50 42.63 21.14
CA LYS A 33 -30.00 41.53 21.99
C LYS A 33 -29.00 40.61 21.27
N THR A 34 -28.21 41.15 20.37
CA THR A 34 -27.16 40.44 19.66
C THR A 34 -25.80 40.94 20.06
N VAL A 35 -24.96 40.10 20.64
CA VAL A 35 -23.54 40.38 20.81
C VAL A 35 -22.85 40.07 19.47
N TRP A 36 -22.62 41.10 18.67
CA TRP A 36 -22.00 40.95 17.36
C TRP A 36 -20.54 41.44 17.41
N LEU A 37 -19.63 40.50 17.14
CA LEU A 37 -18.20 40.75 16.98
C LEU A 37 -17.86 40.62 15.51
N PRO A 38 -17.72 41.71 14.75
CA PRO A 38 -17.31 41.68 13.34
C PRO A 38 -16.00 40.98 13.10
N TRP A 39 -15.06 41.10 14.04
CA TRP A 39 -13.81 40.36 14.02
C TRP A 39 -13.19 40.25 15.41
N ILE A 40 -12.41 39.16 15.58
CA ILE A 40 -11.46 38.95 16.67
C ILE A 40 -10.09 38.74 16.02
N LYS A 41 -9.06 39.46 16.51
CA LYS A 41 -7.67 39.30 16.11
C LYS A 41 -6.88 38.67 17.26
N LEU A 42 -6.16 37.59 16.96
CA LEU A 42 -5.26 36.93 17.91
C LEU A 42 -3.82 37.19 17.44
N GLU A 43 -2.99 37.75 18.28
CA GLU A 43 -1.56 37.94 17.97
C GLU A 43 -0.76 36.78 18.50
N LYS A 44 -0.01 36.13 17.62
CA LYS A 44 0.89 34.99 17.89
C LYS A 44 0.30 33.92 18.83
N PRO A 45 -0.89 33.36 18.52
CA PRO A 45 -1.44 32.30 19.33
C PRO A 45 -0.48 31.11 19.35
N ASP A 46 -0.20 30.54 20.53
CA ASP A 46 0.61 29.35 20.73
C ASP A 46 -0.27 28.27 21.39
N ALA A 47 -0.43 27.14 20.72
CA ALA A 47 -1.20 26.02 21.22
C ALA A 47 -0.33 24.75 21.30
N ARG A 48 -0.47 24.00 22.40
CA ARG A 48 0.19 22.70 22.59
C ARG A 48 -0.84 21.61 22.71
N LEU A 49 -0.84 20.71 21.75
CA LEU A 49 -1.72 19.54 21.69
C LEU A 49 -0.94 18.30 22.15
N ILE A 50 -1.36 17.72 23.26
CA ILE A 50 -0.66 16.60 23.91
C ILE A 50 -1.60 15.40 23.98
N ARG A 51 -1.14 14.23 23.49
CA ARG A 51 -1.82 12.95 23.67
C ARG A 51 -0.87 11.93 24.30
N LEU A 52 -1.19 11.51 25.51
CA LEU A 52 -0.41 10.54 26.26
C LEU A 52 -0.87 9.10 26.00
N SER A 53 -2.16 8.90 25.73
CA SER A 53 -2.76 7.58 25.42
C SER A 53 -4.02 7.76 24.58
N GLU A 54 -4.60 6.65 24.11
CA GLU A 54 -5.86 6.61 23.35
C GLU A 54 -7.01 7.41 24.00
N LYS A 55 -7.04 7.49 25.33
CA LYS A 55 -8.10 8.12 26.12
C LYS A 55 -7.65 9.39 26.86
N ASN A 56 -6.37 9.71 26.83
CA ASN A 56 -5.81 10.86 27.54
C ASN A 56 -5.15 11.85 26.57
N ASN A 57 -5.83 12.96 26.33
CA ASN A 57 -5.36 14.08 25.51
C ASN A 57 -5.92 15.41 26.09
N ASN A 58 -5.32 16.54 25.71
CA ASN A 58 -5.72 17.86 26.21
C ASN A 58 -6.72 18.61 25.31
N TRP A 59 -7.15 18.06 24.20
CA TRP A 59 -8.10 18.70 23.28
C TRP A 59 -9.52 18.11 23.31
N THR A 60 -9.74 17.00 24.00
CA THR A 60 -11.06 16.43 24.20
C THR A 60 -11.64 17.02 25.50
N PHE A 61 -12.46 18.03 25.38
CA PHE A 61 -13.16 18.60 26.49
C PHE A 61 -14.43 17.80 26.75
N ASN A 62 -14.50 17.11 27.88
CA ASN A 62 -15.77 16.68 28.45
C ASN A 62 -16.45 17.93 29.04
N LEU A 63 -17.01 18.74 28.15
CA LEU A 63 -18.04 19.67 28.59
C LEU A 63 -19.18 18.76 29.08
N ALA A 64 -19.18 18.47 30.39
CA ALA A 64 -20.30 17.84 31.00
C ALA A 64 -21.51 18.62 30.49
N SER A 65 -22.33 17.98 29.66
CA SER A 65 -23.70 18.45 29.47
C SER A 65 -24.27 18.43 30.86
N ASP A 66 -24.46 19.62 31.44
CA ASP A 66 -25.35 19.76 32.57
C ASP A 66 -26.65 19.11 32.13
N ASP A 67 -26.83 17.83 32.48
CA ASP A 67 -28.13 17.12 32.35
C ASP A 67 -29.22 17.74 33.22
N ASN A 68 -28.88 18.81 33.95
CA ASN A 68 -29.79 19.78 34.53
C ASN A 68 -30.14 20.91 33.53
N LYS A 69 -30.45 20.57 32.27
CA LYS A 69 -31.34 21.44 31.51
C LYS A 69 -32.71 21.31 32.14
N ASP A 70 -33.00 22.24 33.06
CA ASP A 70 -34.37 22.55 33.39
C ASP A 70 -35.15 22.60 32.08
N ALA A 71 -36.04 21.62 31.86
CA ALA A 71 -36.86 21.54 30.66
C ALA A 71 -37.75 22.80 30.48
N ASN A 72 -37.69 23.74 31.43
CA ASN A 72 -38.37 25.03 31.47
C ASN A 72 -37.42 26.24 31.32
N ALA A 73 -36.14 26.05 31.09
CA ALA A 73 -35.26 27.19 30.83
C ALA A 73 -35.62 27.85 29.50
N LYS A 74 -36.19 29.04 29.57
CA LYS A 74 -36.46 29.86 28.37
C LYS A 74 -35.15 30.08 27.61
N PRO A 75 -35.12 29.88 26.27
CA PRO A 75 -33.93 30.17 25.48
C PRO A 75 -33.41 31.56 25.78
N SER A 76 -32.10 31.75 25.93
CA SER A 76 -31.50 33.06 26.11
C SER A 76 -32.00 34.00 25.04
N ALA A 77 -32.53 35.15 25.48
CA ALA A 77 -33.00 36.20 24.58
C ALA A 77 -31.84 36.84 23.80
N TRP A 78 -30.59 36.51 24.12
CA TRP A 78 -29.39 37.03 23.51
C TRP A 78 -28.81 36.06 22.49
N SER A 79 -28.48 36.54 21.30
CA SER A 79 -27.74 35.84 20.28
C SER A 79 -26.27 36.31 20.24
N PHE A 80 -25.37 35.41 19.82
CA PHE A 80 -23.96 35.72 19.62
C PHE A 80 -23.61 35.56 18.14
N ARG A 81 -22.96 36.57 17.55
CA ARG A 81 -22.49 36.55 16.17
C ARG A 81 -21.03 36.93 16.10
N LEU A 82 -20.23 36.10 15.41
CA LEU A 82 -18.82 36.34 15.10
C LEU A 82 -18.62 36.11 13.59
N ASP A 83 -18.15 37.20 12.90
CA ASP A 83 -18.03 37.11 11.43
C ASP A 83 -16.61 36.71 10.98
N ASN A 84 -15.54 37.12 11.70
CA ASN A 84 -14.18 36.82 11.31
C ASN A 84 -13.27 36.51 12.50
N ILE A 85 -12.38 35.55 12.33
CA ILE A 85 -11.23 35.32 13.22
C ILE A 85 -9.97 35.58 12.41
N LEU A 86 -9.20 36.56 12.82
CA LEU A 86 -7.92 36.93 12.24
C LEU A 86 -6.84 36.50 13.21
N PHE A 87 -5.73 35.99 12.75
CA PHE A 87 -4.55 35.82 13.59
C PHE A 87 -3.27 35.98 12.76
N ASP A 88 -2.21 36.22 13.48
CA ASP A 88 -0.89 36.55 12.96
C ASP A 88 0.12 35.58 13.58
N GLN A 89 0.83 34.85 12.71
CA GLN A 89 1.90 33.93 13.12
C GLN A 89 1.53 32.93 14.23
N GLY A 90 0.48 32.12 14.01
CA GLY A 90 0.10 31.07 14.97
C GLY A 90 1.12 29.94 15.00
N ARG A 91 1.32 29.32 16.17
CA ARG A 91 2.11 28.11 16.36
C ARG A 91 1.27 27.04 17.03
N ILE A 92 1.37 25.81 16.51
CA ILE A 92 0.77 24.62 17.10
C ILE A 92 1.88 23.60 17.30
N ALA A 93 2.16 23.25 18.56
CA ALA A 93 3.05 22.15 18.90
C ALA A 93 2.20 20.90 19.19
N ILE A 94 2.55 19.77 18.58
CA ILE A 94 1.87 18.48 18.75
C ILE A 94 2.85 17.49 19.37
N ASP A 95 2.52 16.96 20.53
CA ASP A 95 3.22 15.85 21.18
C ASP A 95 2.26 14.67 21.36
N ASP A 96 2.29 13.74 20.44
CA ASP A 96 1.41 12.58 20.41
C ASP A 96 2.20 11.30 20.62
N LYS A 97 2.12 10.74 21.83
CA LYS A 97 2.84 9.52 22.20
C LYS A 97 2.25 8.26 21.53
N VAL A 98 1.00 8.30 21.11
CA VAL A 98 0.32 7.16 20.46
C VAL A 98 0.80 7.01 19.01
N SER A 99 0.75 8.09 18.25
CA SER A 99 1.25 8.12 16.86
C SER A 99 2.74 8.45 16.75
N LYS A 100 3.44 8.61 17.90
CA LYS A 100 4.86 9.03 17.98
C LYS A 100 5.15 10.26 17.13
N ALA A 101 4.26 11.24 17.18
CA ALA A 101 4.39 12.50 16.47
C ALA A 101 4.86 13.60 17.41
N ASP A 102 5.95 14.27 17.06
CA ASP A 102 6.48 15.47 17.72
C ASP A 102 6.66 16.53 16.63
N LEU A 103 5.67 17.42 16.48
CA LEU A 103 5.55 18.32 15.33
C LEU A 103 5.36 19.77 15.80
N GLU A 104 5.96 20.70 15.07
CA GLU A 104 5.67 22.12 15.14
C GLU A 104 5.02 22.56 13.82
N ILE A 105 3.86 23.19 13.92
CA ILE A 105 3.12 23.73 12.78
C ILE A 105 2.99 25.24 12.95
N PHE A 106 3.54 25.98 12.01
CA PHE A 106 3.39 27.41 11.90
C PHE A 106 2.23 27.73 10.97
N VAL A 107 1.37 28.64 11.37
CA VAL A 107 0.15 29.02 10.67
C VAL A 107 0.19 30.53 10.39
N ASP A 108 0.25 30.90 9.13
CA ASP A 108 0.30 32.29 8.68
C ASP A 108 -0.88 32.61 7.76
N PRO A 109 -1.49 33.81 7.88
CA PRO A 109 -2.49 34.23 6.91
C PRO A 109 -1.87 34.40 5.52
N LEU A 110 -2.59 34.00 4.48
CA LEU A 110 -2.14 34.12 3.07
C LEU A 110 -2.20 35.56 2.54
N GLY A 111 -2.69 36.50 3.35
CA GLY A 111 -2.91 37.90 2.95
C GLY A 111 -4.17 38.07 2.10
N LYS A 112 -4.27 37.45 0.92
CA LYS A 112 -5.49 37.34 0.14
C LYS A 112 -5.97 35.89 0.14
N PRO A 113 -7.26 35.62 0.38
CA PRO A 113 -7.82 34.28 0.22
C PRO A 113 -7.56 33.75 -1.19
N LEU A 114 -7.17 32.48 -1.31
CA LEU A 114 -6.95 31.80 -2.59
C LEU A 114 -8.13 30.89 -2.89
N PRO A 115 -8.83 31.08 -4.03
CA PRO A 115 -9.93 30.19 -4.40
C PRO A 115 -9.50 28.73 -4.48
N PHE A 116 -10.33 27.83 -3.98
CA PHE A 116 -10.09 26.39 -4.00
C PHE A 116 -9.75 25.89 -5.42
N SER A 117 -10.46 26.39 -6.42
CA SER A 117 -10.26 26.02 -7.81
C SER A 117 -8.92 26.43 -8.41
N GLU A 118 -8.26 27.47 -7.88
CA GLU A 118 -6.93 27.88 -8.35
C GLU A 118 -5.84 26.93 -7.86
N VAL A 119 -6.01 26.35 -6.69
CA VAL A 119 -5.03 25.42 -6.10
C VAL A 119 -5.22 24.00 -6.63
N THR A 120 -6.46 23.55 -6.73
CA THR A 120 -6.78 22.17 -7.13
C THR A 120 -6.87 21.96 -8.64
N GLY A 121 -6.93 23.05 -9.40
CA GLY A 121 -7.09 22.98 -10.86
C GLY A 121 -8.44 22.41 -11.32
N SER A 122 -9.43 22.33 -10.43
CA SER A 122 -10.75 21.80 -10.76
C SER A 122 -11.48 22.72 -11.76
N LYS A 123 -11.84 22.18 -12.94
CA LYS A 123 -12.49 22.95 -14.03
C LYS A 123 -14.03 22.91 -13.99
N GLY A 124 -14.62 22.22 -13.00
CA GLY A 124 -16.07 22.05 -12.90
C GLY A 124 -16.79 23.25 -12.28
N LYS A 125 -17.89 23.75 -12.89
CA LYS A 125 -18.71 24.83 -12.33
C LYS A 125 -19.47 24.43 -11.07
N ALA A 126 -19.82 23.16 -10.91
CA ALA A 126 -20.66 22.66 -9.81
C ALA A 126 -19.95 22.62 -8.45
N ASP A 127 -18.61 22.49 -8.43
CA ASP A 127 -17.83 22.39 -7.19
C ASP A 127 -17.38 23.75 -6.65
N LYS A 128 -17.45 24.82 -7.48
CA LYS A 128 -16.93 26.16 -7.15
C LYS A 128 -17.75 26.91 -6.11
N GLU A 129 -19.05 26.64 -6.00
CA GLU A 129 -19.96 27.41 -5.15
C GLU A 129 -20.08 26.89 -3.70
N LYS A 130 -19.54 25.69 -3.42
CA LYS A 130 -19.72 25.02 -2.12
C LYS A 130 -18.49 24.98 -1.23
N VAL A 131 -17.30 25.14 -1.80
CA VAL A 131 -16.04 25.05 -1.05
C VAL A 131 -15.47 26.43 -0.84
N GLY A 132 -15.15 26.77 0.42
CA GLY A 132 -14.53 28.05 0.80
C GLY A 132 -13.11 28.22 0.26
N ASP A 133 -12.59 29.43 0.37
CA ASP A 133 -11.23 29.77 -0.03
C ASP A 133 -10.19 29.28 0.97
N TYR A 134 -8.95 29.04 0.52
CA TYR A 134 -7.80 28.90 1.39
C TYR A 134 -7.45 30.28 1.99
N VAL A 135 -7.32 30.31 3.32
CA VAL A 135 -7.08 31.54 4.08
C VAL A 135 -5.73 31.52 4.76
N PHE A 136 -5.28 30.33 5.19
CA PHE A 136 -4.04 30.16 5.95
C PHE A 136 -3.06 29.25 5.22
N GLY A 137 -1.78 29.62 5.29
CA GLY A 137 -0.65 28.78 4.94
C GLY A 137 -0.13 28.05 6.16
N LEU A 138 0.33 26.83 5.96
CA LEU A 138 0.92 25.97 7.00
C LEU A 138 2.35 25.63 6.64
N LYS A 139 3.23 25.58 7.65
CA LYS A 139 4.56 25.01 7.56
C LYS A 139 4.77 24.08 8.75
N ALA A 140 5.00 22.82 8.48
CA ALA A 140 5.20 21.78 9.48
C ALA A 140 6.65 21.31 9.50
N GLN A 141 7.18 21.05 10.68
CA GLN A 141 8.47 20.42 10.90
C GLN A 141 8.45 19.59 12.18
N GLY A 142 9.29 18.56 12.26
CA GLY A 142 9.40 17.72 13.44
C GLY A 142 9.72 16.28 13.10
N ARG A 143 9.13 15.36 13.86
CA ARG A 143 9.31 13.91 13.68
C ARG A 143 7.97 13.20 13.73
N TYR A 144 7.83 12.18 12.90
CA TYR A 144 6.71 11.25 12.91
C TYR A 144 7.25 9.82 12.89
N ASN A 145 6.82 9.00 13.85
CA ASN A 145 7.30 7.63 14.04
C ASN A 145 8.85 7.49 14.06
N GLY A 146 9.53 8.51 14.59
CA GLY A 146 10.99 8.58 14.68
C GLY A 146 11.69 9.15 13.45
N GLU A 147 11.03 9.28 12.29
CA GLU A 147 11.59 9.85 11.06
C GLU A 147 11.35 11.38 11.00
N PRO A 148 12.30 12.16 10.43
CA PRO A 148 12.10 13.58 10.21
C PRO A 148 10.91 13.83 9.28
N LEU A 149 10.03 14.77 9.67
CA LEU A 149 8.90 15.21 8.86
C LEU A 149 9.01 16.71 8.61
N THR A 150 8.86 17.10 7.35
CA THR A 150 8.75 18.51 6.94
C THR A 150 7.64 18.64 5.89
N GLY A 151 6.95 19.77 5.90
CA GLY A 151 5.91 20.00 4.91
C GLY A 151 5.34 21.39 4.92
N THR A 152 4.51 21.65 3.91
CA THR A 152 3.74 22.87 3.76
C THR A 152 2.29 22.53 3.43
N GLY A 153 1.38 23.46 3.69
CA GLY A 153 -0.02 23.26 3.38
C GLY A 153 -0.80 24.57 3.30
N LYS A 154 -2.08 24.45 2.99
CA LYS A 154 -3.05 25.52 3.02
C LYS A 154 -4.36 25.00 3.58
N ILE A 155 -5.05 25.82 4.34
CA ILE A 155 -6.36 25.48 4.90
C ILE A 155 -7.33 26.65 4.78
N GLY A 156 -8.61 26.33 4.90
CA GLY A 156 -9.70 27.31 4.91
C GLY A 156 -9.73 28.21 6.16
N GLY A 157 -10.67 29.12 6.18
CA GLY A 157 -10.87 30.01 7.32
C GLY A 157 -11.43 29.31 8.56
N MET A 158 -11.04 29.74 9.76
CA MET A 158 -11.41 29.11 11.03
C MET A 158 -12.91 29.03 11.29
N LEU A 159 -13.69 30.00 10.79
CA LEU A 159 -15.16 29.97 10.94
C LEU A 159 -15.82 28.87 10.13
N ALA A 160 -15.22 28.47 9.00
CA ALA A 160 -15.72 27.37 8.19
C ALA A 160 -15.62 26.00 8.90
N LEU A 161 -14.77 25.87 9.93
CA LEU A 161 -14.70 24.66 10.76
C LEU A 161 -16.01 24.37 11.52
N ARG A 162 -16.82 25.39 11.82
CA ARG A 162 -18.08 25.25 12.56
C ARG A 162 -19.31 25.07 11.67
N GLY A 163 -19.15 25.23 10.35
CA GLY A 163 -20.25 25.13 9.38
C GLY A 163 -20.67 23.67 9.20
N GLU A 164 -21.85 23.28 9.68
CA GLU A 164 -22.38 21.94 9.37
C GLU A 164 -22.63 21.82 7.85
N GLY A 165 -22.09 20.76 7.25
CA GLY A 165 -22.26 20.46 5.84
C GLY A 165 -21.45 21.34 4.87
N THR A 166 -20.58 22.23 5.38
CA THR A 166 -19.68 23.03 4.54
C THR A 166 -18.34 22.32 4.39
N PRO A 167 -17.92 21.94 3.17
CA PRO A 167 -16.62 21.32 2.95
C PRO A 167 -15.48 22.28 3.31
N PHE A 168 -14.57 21.85 4.17
CA PHE A 168 -13.40 22.61 4.59
C PHE A 168 -12.21 22.32 3.70
N PRO A 169 -11.67 23.29 2.95
CA PRO A 169 -10.58 23.04 2.02
C PRO A 169 -9.26 22.80 2.75
N VAL A 170 -8.55 21.76 2.29
CA VAL A 170 -7.24 21.39 2.80
C VAL A 170 -6.29 21.06 1.65
N GLN A 171 -5.04 21.44 1.80
CA GLN A 171 -3.95 21.06 0.91
C GLN A 171 -2.70 20.87 1.74
N ALA A 172 -1.95 19.81 1.48
CA ALA A 172 -0.64 19.63 2.07
C ALA A 172 0.31 18.89 1.13
N ASP A 173 1.59 19.12 1.33
CA ASP A 173 2.71 18.42 0.70
C ASP A 173 3.79 18.25 1.75
N PHE A 174 3.98 17.02 2.21
CA PHE A 174 4.95 16.72 3.24
C PHE A 174 5.81 15.51 2.90
N ARG A 175 6.97 15.46 3.52
CA ARG A 175 7.96 14.38 3.39
C ARG A 175 8.32 13.85 4.76
N SER A 176 8.38 12.53 4.86
CA SER A 176 8.91 11.81 6.01
C SER A 176 9.89 10.76 5.51
N GLY A 177 11.18 10.92 5.83
CA GLY A 177 12.22 10.13 5.20
C GLY A 177 12.23 10.29 3.67
N ASN A 178 12.17 9.18 2.94
CA ASN A 178 12.10 9.16 1.47
C ASN A 178 10.65 9.14 0.93
N THR A 179 9.66 9.09 1.81
CA THR A 179 8.25 9.08 1.42
C THR A 179 7.71 10.50 1.34
N ARG A 180 7.06 10.83 0.24
CA ARG A 180 6.32 12.07 0.04
C ARG A 180 4.84 11.78 -0.05
N VAL A 181 4.05 12.58 0.65
CA VAL A 181 2.59 12.55 0.60
C VAL A 181 2.10 13.95 0.26
N ALA A 182 1.39 14.10 -0.83
CA ALA A 182 0.76 15.34 -1.22
C ALA A 182 -0.73 15.13 -1.45
N PHE A 183 -1.55 16.03 -0.93
CA PHE A 183 -2.98 15.97 -1.13
C PHE A 183 -3.61 17.36 -1.25
N ASP A 184 -4.72 17.42 -1.95
CA ASP A 184 -5.61 18.57 -2.04
C ASP A 184 -7.07 18.12 -2.10
N GLY A 185 -7.96 18.85 -1.46
CA GLY A 185 -9.37 18.52 -1.43
C GLY A 185 -10.11 19.11 -0.24
N VAL A 186 -11.04 18.35 0.31
CA VAL A 186 -11.91 18.82 1.40
C VAL A 186 -12.01 17.82 2.54
N VAL A 187 -12.19 18.37 3.74
CA VAL A 187 -12.62 17.65 4.94
C VAL A 187 -14.10 17.97 5.17
N ASN A 188 -14.91 16.96 5.32
CA ASN A 188 -16.32 17.10 5.63
C ASN A 188 -16.52 17.08 7.15
N ASP A 189 -17.28 18.03 7.67
CA ASP A 189 -17.55 18.18 9.11
C ASP A 189 -16.25 18.04 9.96
N PRO A 190 -15.26 18.91 9.79
CA PRO A 190 -13.93 18.74 10.38
C PRO A 190 -13.97 18.61 11.91
N MET A 191 -14.92 19.23 12.59
CA MET A 191 -15.09 19.13 14.04
C MET A 191 -15.60 17.76 14.50
N LYS A 192 -16.32 17.02 13.62
CA LYS A 192 -16.85 15.67 13.88
C LYS A 192 -15.99 14.59 13.19
N MET A 193 -14.91 14.99 12.50
CA MET A 193 -14.11 14.08 11.64
C MET A 193 -14.96 13.27 10.65
N GLY A 194 -15.97 13.91 10.02
CA GLY A 194 -16.99 13.24 9.19
C GLY A 194 -16.42 12.55 7.94
N GLY A 195 -15.20 12.86 7.56
CA GLY A 195 -14.50 12.20 6.47
C GLY A 195 -13.76 13.18 5.56
N VAL A 196 -13.13 12.64 4.51
CA VAL A 196 -12.35 13.41 3.55
C VAL A 196 -12.67 13.02 2.12
N ASP A 197 -12.46 13.94 1.20
CA ASP A 197 -12.47 13.72 -0.24
C ASP A 197 -11.28 14.47 -0.84
N LEU A 198 -10.21 13.72 -1.12
CA LEU A 198 -8.90 14.28 -1.47
C LEU A 198 -8.39 13.68 -2.78
N ARG A 199 -7.73 14.47 -3.59
CA ARG A 199 -6.74 13.96 -4.54
C ARG A 199 -5.47 13.67 -3.74
N LEU A 200 -4.97 12.46 -3.83
CA LEU A 200 -3.86 11.98 -3.02
C LEU A 200 -2.75 11.43 -3.91
N LYS A 201 -1.54 11.89 -3.66
CA LYS A 201 -0.32 11.44 -4.31
C LYS A 201 0.64 10.86 -3.29
N PHE A 202 1.11 9.66 -3.57
CA PHE A 202 2.17 9.01 -2.80
C PHE A 202 3.38 8.77 -3.68
N SER A 203 4.58 8.96 -3.15
CA SER A 203 5.82 8.48 -3.77
C SER A 203 6.83 8.12 -2.71
N GLY A 204 7.71 7.16 -3.02
CA GLY A 204 8.72 6.67 -2.09
C GLY A 204 9.58 5.57 -2.70
N ASP A 205 10.50 5.04 -1.90
CA ASP A 205 11.45 4.01 -2.32
C ASP A 205 10.79 2.62 -2.38
N SER A 206 9.80 2.35 -1.52
CA SER A 206 9.04 1.08 -1.50
C SER A 206 7.62 1.30 -0.99
N LEU A 207 6.64 0.57 -1.53
CA LEU A 207 5.27 0.54 -0.97
C LEU A 207 5.24 0.00 0.46
N GLY A 208 6.16 -0.90 0.81
CA GLY A 208 6.31 -1.43 2.17
C GLY A 208 6.58 -0.35 3.22
N ASP A 209 7.27 0.74 2.84
CA ASP A 209 7.57 1.86 3.73
C ASP A 209 6.32 2.65 4.13
N LEU A 210 5.22 2.52 3.38
CA LEU A 210 3.95 3.16 3.73
C LEU A 210 3.32 2.59 5.01
N TYR A 211 3.72 1.39 5.44
CA TYR A 211 3.21 0.79 6.67
C TYR A 211 3.43 1.68 7.89
N GLU A 212 4.59 2.30 8.01
CA GLU A 212 4.94 3.18 9.13
C GLU A 212 4.08 4.46 9.17
N LEU A 213 3.56 4.89 8.01
CA LEU A 213 2.71 6.09 7.89
C LEU A 213 1.22 5.78 7.99
N THR A 214 0.79 4.64 7.45
CA THR A 214 -0.64 4.35 7.20
C THR A 214 -1.17 3.16 8.00
N GLY A 215 -0.29 2.29 8.47
CA GLY A 215 -0.65 0.99 9.05
C GLY A 215 -1.14 -0.04 8.01
N VAL A 216 -1.12 0.30 6.70
CA VAL A 216 -1.51 -0.60 5.62
C VAL A 216 -0.33 -1.46 5.22
N LEU A 217 -0.45 -2.78 5.38
CA LEU A 217 0.59 -3.72 4.96
C LEU A 217 0.58 -3.84 3.44
N LEU A 218 1.59 -3.30 2.81
CA LEU A 218 1.87 -3.44 1.39
C LEU A 218 3.21 -4.15 1.19
N PRO A 219 3.39 -4.85 0.07
CA PRO A 219 4.64 -5.54 -0.20
C PRO A 219 5.79 -4.58 -0.48
N ASP A 220 7.02 -5.04 -0.26
CA ASP A 220 8.21 -4.34 -0.73
C ASP A 220 8.21 -4.29 -2.25
N THR A 221 8.58 -3.14 -2.79
CA THR A 221 8.61 -2.86 -4.23
C THR A 221 9.82 -2.00 -4.60
N PRO A 222 10.17 -1.89 -5.88
CA PRO A 222 10.97 -0.77 -6.38
C PRO A 222 10.31 0.58 -6.09
N PRO A 223 11.03 1.70 -6.30
CA PRO A 223 10.48 3.04 -6.14
C PRO A 223 9.14 3.22 -6.85
N PHE A 224 8.21 3.89 -6.18
CA PHE A 224 6.85 4.03 -6.66
C PHE A 224 6.37 5.49 -6.64
N GLU A 225 5.38 5.76 -7.47
CA GLU A 225 4.58 6.99 -7.47
C GLU A 225 3.13 6.65 -7.86
N THR A 226 2.16 7.15 -7.09
CA THR A 226 0.72 6.99 -7.39
C THR A 226 -0.03 8.30 -7.20
N ASP A 227 -1.08 8.52 -8.01
CA ASP A 227 -2.00 9.66 -7.97
C ASP A 227 -3.43 9.13 -8.12
N GLY A 228 -4.29 9.40 -7.15
CA GLY A 228 -5.67 8.92 -7.14
C GLY A 228 -6.58 9.76 -6.23
N ARG A 229 -7.86 9.40 -6.17
CA ARG A 229 -8.84 10.05 -5.28
C ARG A 229 -9.04 9.20 -4.03
N LEU A 230 -8.80 9.79 -2.86
CA LEU A 230 -9.10 9.19 -1.57
C LEU A 230 -10.42 9.74 -1.04
N VAL A 231 -11.39 8.88 -0.85
CA VAL A 231 -12.62 9.18 -0.11
C VAL A 231 -12.62 8.37 1.17
N ALA A 232 -12.64 9.06 2.32
CA ALA A 232 -12.66 8.36 3.59
C ALA A 232 -13.88 8.78 4.41
N LYS A 233 -14.43 7.79 5.13
CA LYS A 233 -15.37 7.97 6.23
C LYS A 233 -14.68 7.55 7.51
N ILE A 234 -14.56 8.46 8.45
CA ILE A 234 -13.84 8.22 9.70
C ILE A 234 -14.88 7.96 10.79
N ASP A 235 -14.81 6.78 11.41
CA ASP A 235 -15.61 6.41 12.55
C ASP A 235 -14.69 5.74 13.57
N THR A 236 -14.37 6.48 14.64
CA THR A 236 -13.44 6.02 15.67
C THR A 236 -14.05 4.98 16.62
N GLU A 237 -15.37 4.84 16.63
CA GLU A 237 -16.06 3.88 17.51
C GLU A 237 -16.27 2.52 16.85
N LYS A 238 -16.44 2.50 15.51
CA LYS A 238 -16.74 1.27 14.76
C LYS A 238 -15.63 0.89 13.80
N SER A 239 -15.65 1.48 12.61
CA SER A 239 -14.64 1.23 11.57
C SER A 239 -14.57 2.40 10.61
N SER A 240 -13.36 2.84 10.30
CA SER A 240 -13.11 3.83 9.27
C SER A 240 -12.88 3.15 7.93
N VAL A 241 -13.38 3.75 6.86
CA VAL A 241 -13.24 3.26 5.48
C VAL A 241 -12.45 4.27 4.67
N PHE A 242 -11.37 3.83 4.06
CA PHE A 242 -10.49 4.61 3.18
C PHE A 242 -10.53 4.00 1.78
N ASP A 243 -11.15 4.69 0.85
CA ASP A 243 -11.37 4.23 -0.52
C ASP A 243 -10.49 5.06 -1.46
N TYR A 244 -9.36 4.47 -1.90
CA TYR A 244 -8.40 5.06 -2.84
C TYR A 244 -8.76 4.63 -4.26
N ARG A 245 -9.47 5.49 -4.97
CA ARG A 245 -10.14 5.22 -6.25
C ARG A 245 -9.34 5.68 -7.44
N GLY A 246 -9.38 4.83 -8.49
CA GLY A 246 -8.90 5.19 -9.82
C GLY A 246 -7.47 5.70 -9.81
N PHE A 247 -6.63 5.17 -8.93
CA PHE A 247 -5.25 5.57 -8.89
C PHE A 247 -4.52 5.12 -10.16
N ASN A 248 -3.58 5.96 -10.57
CA ASN A 248 -2.64 5.69 -11.63
C ASN A 248 -1.24 5.94 -11.09
N GLY A 249 -0.28 5.14 -11.52
CA GLY A 249 1.07 5.29 -11.03
C GLY A 249 2.07 4.39 -11.70
N ARG A 250 3.24 4.29 -11.06
CA ARG A 250 4.35 3.45 -11.47
C ARG A 250 4.96 2.77 -10.25
N ILE A 251 5.46 1.57 -10.48
CA ILE A 251 6.31 0.82 -9.54
C ILE A 251 7.51 0.34 -10.36
N GLY A 252 8.71 0.87 -10.06
CA GLY A 252 9.87 0.69 -10.92
C GLY A 252 9.60 1.21 -12.32
N ASP A 253 9.69 0.31 -13.31
CA ASP A 253 9.39 0.60 -14.72
C ASP A 253 7.99 0.14 -15.14
N SER A 254 7.24 -0.52 -14.25
CA SER A 254 5.86 -0.97 -14.47
C SER A 254 4.84 0.14 -14.21
N ASP A 255 3.78 0.21 -15.01
CA ASP A 255 2.61 1.01 -14.69
C ASP A 255 1.70 0.27 -13.69
N ILE A 256 0.92 1.02 -12.90
CA ILE A 256 -0.05 0.47 -11.96
C ILE A 256 -1.32 1.32 -11.93
N HIS A 257 -2.48 0.66 -11.99
CA HIS A 257 -3.79 1.28 -11.97
C HIS A 257 -4.72 0.50 -11.06
N GLY A 258 -5.72 1.15 -10.49
CA GLY A 258 -6.70 0.40 -9.71
C GLY A 258 -7.49 1.21 -8.72
N SER A 259 -8.13 0.47 -7.82
CA SER A 259 -8.83 1.02 -6.67
C SER A 259 -8.65 0.05 -5.50
N LEU A 260 -8.36 0.60 -4.33
CA LEU A 260 -8.15 -0.15 -3.09
C LEU A 260 -8.99 0.46 -1.98
N VAL A 261 -9.67 -0.37 -1.23
CA VAL A 261 -10.45 0.01 -0.05
C VAL A 261 -9.81 -0.59 1.18
N TYR A 262 -9.42 0.26 2.10
CA TYR A 262 -8.91 -0.14 3.41
C TYR A 262 -9.94 0.16 4.48
N THR A 263 -10.35 -0.87 5.21
CA THR A 263 -11.33 -0.77 6.30
C THR A 263 -10.65 -1.13 7.60
N THR A 264 -10.63 -0.19 8.55
CA THR A 264 -10.15 -0.45 9.91
C THR A 264 -11.20 -1.22 10.70
N GLY A 265 -10.81 -1.90 11.76
CA GLY A 265 -11.77 -2.59 12.64
C GLY A 265 -11.23 -3.88 13.25
N LYS A 266 -12.11 -4.54 14.01
CA LYS A 266 -11.79 -5.81 14.69
C LYS A 266 -12.36 -6.98 13.88
N PRO A 267 -11.74 -8.18 13.90
CA PRO A 267 -10.51 -8.50 14.64
C PRO A 267 -9.24 -7.90 14.02
N ARG A 268 -9.27 -7.55 12.74
CA ARG A 268 -8.15 -6.96 11.98
C ARG A 268 -8.68 -6.03 10.89
N PRO A 269 -7.89 -5.03 10.48
CA PRO A 269 -8.21 -4.26 9.29
C PRO A 269 -8.19 -5.13 8.03
N LYS A 270 -8.86 -4.67 6.98
CA LYS A 270 -8.98 -5.38 5.70
C LYS A 270 -8.65 -4.45 4.53
N LEU A 271 -7.88 -4.97 3.55
CA LEU A 271 -7.60 -4.34 2.26
C LEU A 271 -8.29 -5.11 1.14
N GLU A 272 -9.09 -4.43 0.33
CA GLU A 272 -9.82 -5.03 -0.79
C GLU A 272 -9.65 -4.20 -2.05
N GLY A 273 -9.68 -4.85 -3.22
CA GLY A 273 -9.76 -4.13 -4.48
C GLY A 273 -9.18 -4.82 -5.70
N ASP A 274 -9.05 -4.02 -6.75
CA ASP A 274 -8.57 -4.47 -8.04
C ASP A 274 -7.39 -3.61 -8.48
N VAL A 275 -6.31 -4.27 -8.90
CA VAL A 275 -5.07 -3.67 -9.36
C VAL A 275 -4.71 -4.23 -10.73
N GLU A 276 -4.37 -3.37 -11.66
CA GLU A 276 -3.98 -3.73 -13.03
C GLU A 276 -2.68 -3.04 -13.42
N SER A 277 -1.81 -3.77 -14.14
CA SER A 277 -0.68 -3.23 -14.89
C SER A 277 -0.87 -3.56 -16.36
N ARG A 278 -0.79 -2.57 -17.23
CA ARG A 278 -0.85 -2.73 -18.69
C ARG A 278 0.49 -3.14 -19.25
N GLN A 279 1.56 -2.64 -18.62
CA GLN A 279 2.95 -2.93 -18.98
C GLN A 279 3.70 -3.27 -17.69
N LEU A 280 3.84 -4.55 -17.44
CA LEU A 280 4.46 -5.11 -16.25
C LEU A 280 5.87 -5.59 -16.57
N ARG A 281 6.87 -5.06 -15.90
CA ARG A 281 8.23 -5.60 -15.94
C ARG A 281 8.39 -6.66 -14.85
N LEU A 282 8.74 -7.88 -15.25
CA LEU A 282 8.86 -9.00 -14.30
C LEU A 282 9.87 -8.74 -13.17
N ALA A 283 10.94 -7.99 -13.45
CA ALA A 283 11.94 -7.61 -12.46
C ALA A 283 11.36 -6.76 -11.31
N ASP A 284 10.28 -5.98 -11.56
CA ASP A 284 9.64 -5.16 -10.52
C ASP A 284 8.81 -6.01 -9.54
N LEU A 285 8.50 -7.25 -9.89
CA LEU A 285 7.90 -8.24 -9.00
C LEU A 285 8.94 -9.01 -8.17
N GLY A 286 10.24 -8.81 -8.45
CA GLY A 286 11.33 -9.52 -7.79
C GLY A 286 11.21 -9.52 -6.26
N PRO A 287 11.06 -8.35 -5.59
CA PRO A 287 10.92 -8.29 -4.14
C PRO A 287 9.74 -9.09 -3.58
N LEU A 288 8.65 -9.26 -4.35
CA LEU A 288 7.48 -10.05 -3.94
C LEU A 288 7.76 -11.55 -3.83
N ILE A 289 8.67 -12.05 -4.65
CA ILE A 289 9.03 -13.48 -4.73
C ILE A 289 10.41 -13.77 -4.14
N GLY A 290 11.06 -12.78 -3.52
CA GLY A 290 12.39 -12.92 -2.89
C GLY A 290 13.54 -12.93 -3.90
N VAL A 291 13.45 -12.12 -4.98
CA VAL A 291 14.53 -11.89 -5.95
C VAL A 291 15.00 -10.44 -5.82
N ASP A 292 16.28 -10.22 -5.54
CA ASP A 292 16.88 -8.88 -5.54
C ASP A 292 16.84 -8.27 -6.95
N SER A 293 16.12 -7.18 -7.13
CA SER A 293 16.00 -6.46 -8.41
C SER A 293 17.22 -5.58 -8.75
N GLY A 294 18.38 -5.88 -8.25
CA GLY A 294 19.73 -5.39 -8.64
C GLY A 294 19.99 -3.89 -8.84
N LYS A 295 18.96 -3.04 -9.00
CA LYS A 295 19.07 -1.61 -9.28
C LYS A 295 18.67 -0.68 -8.12
N GLY A 296 18.07 -1.21 -7.05
CA GLY A 296 17.68 -0.45 -5.86
C GLY A 296 18.62 -0.60 -4.66
N ALA A 297 19.56 -1.55 -4.71
CA ALA A 297 20.37 -1.96 -3.57
C ALA A 297 21.43 -0.93 -3.09
N GLU A 298 21.75 0.09 -3.88
CA GLU A 298 22.79 1.07 -3.48
C GLU A 298 22.31 2.18 -2.51
N LYS A 299 21.00 2.36 -2.30
CA LYS A 299 20.49 3.46 -1.46
C LYS A 299 19.84 3.07 -0.15
N SER A 300 19.51 1.81 0.10
CA SER A 300 18.85 1.40 1.34
C SER A 300 19.80 0.97 2.48
N LYS A 301 20.98 1.58 2.57
CA LYS A 301 21.95 1.31 3.67
C LYS A 301 21.40 1.57 5.08
N ARG A 302 20.26 2.22 5.23
CA ARG A 302 19.62 2.46 6.53
C ARG A 302 18.64 1.36 6.97
N SER A 303 18.05 0.63 6.02
CA SER A 303 17.22 -0.54 6.32
C SER A 303 18.07 -1.79 6.66
N GLU A 304 19.35 -1.79 6.31
CA GLU A 304 20.28 -2.90 6.58
C GLU A 304 20.60 -3.10 8.07
N GLN A 305 20.43 -2.09 8.91
CA GLN A 305 20.67 -2.23 10.37
C GLN A 305 19.53 -2.90 11.15
N LYS A 306 18.36 -3.14 10.52
CA LYS A 306 17.22 -3.83 11.15
C LYS A 306 16.84 -5.17 10.52
N LYS A 307 17.43 -5.54 9.37
CA LYS A 307 17.15 -6.83 8.70
C LYS A 307 18.23 -7.84 9.11
N GLY A 308 17.78 -8.95 9.69
CA GLY A 308 18.62 -10.13 9.88
C GLY A 308 19.27 -10.55 8.55
N GLU A 309 20.38 -11.29 8.64
CA GLU A 309 21.27 -11.71 7.55
C GLU A 309 20.54 -11.92 6.21
N LYS A 310 20.82 -11.07 5.21
CA LYS A 310 20.36 -11.28 3.83
C LYS A 310 20.92 -12.61 3.36
N SER A 311 20.05 -13.50 2.91
CA SER A 311 20.48 -14.75 2.28
C SER A 311 21.07 -14.42 0.90
N VAL A 312 22.39 -14.55 0.75
CA VAL A 312 23.05 -14.34 -0.53
C VAL A 312 22.60 -15.44 -1.50
N GLN A 313 22.05 -15.06 -2.66
CA GLN A 313 21.69 -16.01 -3.72
C GLN A 313 22.93 -16.85 -4.09
N PRO A 314 22.93 -18.17 -3.89
CA PRO A 314 24.08 -18.99 -4.24
C PRO A 314 24.34 -18.99 -5.74
N ALA A 315 25.62 -18.89 -6.15
CA ALA A 315 25.99 -18.92 -7.54
C ALA A 315 25.51 -20.21 -8.23
N GLY A 316 24.89 -20.07 -9.42
CA GLY A 316 24.34 -21.19 -10.19
C GLY A 316 23.00 -21.74 -9.69
N LYS A 317 22.35 -21.11 -8.74
CA LYS A 317 20.99 -21.44 -8.30
C LYS A 317 19.98 -20.46 -8.90
N VAL A 318 18.86 -20.98 -9.42
CA VAL A 318 17.84 -20.22 -10.15
C VAL A 318 16.69 -19.80 -9.23
N LEU A 319 16.38 -20.59 -8.20
CA LEU A 319 15.23 -20.36 -7.32
C LEU A 319 15.54 -19.26 -6.30
N PRO A 320 14.55 -18.37 -6.01
CA PRO A 320 14.69 -17.32 -5.00
C PRO A 320 14.98 -17.86 -3.60
N TYR A 321 15.99 -17.32 -2.94
CA TYR A 321 16.42 -17.73 -1.58
C TYR A 321 16.00 -16.76 -0.49
N ASP A 322 15.55 -15.54 -0.83
CA ASP A 322 15.14 -14.58 0.16
C ASP A 322 13.91 -15.06 0.93
N ARG A 323 13.92 -14.79 2.23
CA ARG A 323 12.87 -15.25 3.13
C ARG A 323 11.62 -14.39 2.99
N PHE A 324 10.46 -15.03 3.03
CA PHE A 324 9.19 -14.33 3.19
C PHE A 324 9.10 -13.70 4.59
N GLU A 325 8.73 -12.42 4.66
CA GLU A 325 8.48 -11.72 5.92
C GLU A 325 7.06 -12.03 6.42
N THR A 326 6.86 -13.22 6.99
CA THR A 326 5.54 -13.69 7.43
C THR A 326 5.09 -13.10 8.78
N ASP A 327 5.98 -12.45 9.52
CA ASP A 327 5.70 -11.94 10.87
C ASP A 327 4.61 -10.85 10.91
N LYS A 328 4.32 -10.23 9.76
CA LYS A 328 3.28 -9.22 9.62
C LYS A 328 2.01 -9.71 8.93
N TRP A 329 1.96 -10.97 8.50
CA TRP A 329 0.81 -11.48 7.74
C TRP A 329 -0.47 -11.62 8.57
N ASP A 330 -0.37 -11.54 9.88
CA ASP A 330 -1.51 -11.58 10.80
C ASP A 330 -2.05 -10.20 11.21
N VAL A 331 -1.38 -9.10 10.81
CA VAL A 331 -1.80 -7.74 11.20
C VAL A 331 -2.97 -7.21 10.37
N MET A 332 -3.20 -7.76 9.16
CA MET A 332 -4.22 -7.30 8.23
C MET A 332 -4.73 -8.46 7.36
N ASP A 333 -6.02 -8.46 7.05
CA ASP A 333 -6.59 -9.33 6.02
C ASP A 333 -6.53 -8.61 4.65
N ALA A 334 -6.41 -9.36 3.55
CA ALA A 334 -6.44 -8.80 2.19
C ALA A 334 -7.27 -9.67 1.23
N ASP A 335 -7.93 -9.02 0.28
CA ASP A 335 -8.68 -9.63 -0.82
C ASP A 335 -8.48 -8.77 -2.07
N VAL A 336 -7.42 -9.05 -2.83
CA VAL A 336 -6.99 -8.20 -3.94
C VAL A 336 -6.88 -9.00 -5.22
N ARG A 337 -7.48 -8.52 -6.30
CA ARG A 337 -7.30 -9.06 -7.65
C ARG A 337 -6.24 -8.28 -8.39
N PHE A 338 -5.28 -9.00 -8.96
CA PHE A 338 -4.21 -8.41 -9.76
C PHE A 338 -4.26 -8.93 -11.20
N LYS A 339 -4.00 -8.02 -12.17
CA LYS A 339 -3.86 -8.36 -13.60
C LYS A 339 -2.67 -7.63 -14.20
N GLY A 340 -1.76 -8.39 -14.85
CA GLY A 340 -0.67 -7.87 -15.66
C GLY A 340 -0.84 -8.29 -17.11
N ARG A 341 -1.09 -7.33 -18.02
CA ARG A 341 -1.46 -7.68 -19.42
C ARG A 341 -0.24 -7.96 -20.27
N ARG A 342 0.62 -6.99 -20.44
CA ARG A 342 1.85 -7.13 -21.22
C ARG A 342 3.02 -7.25 -20.26
N ILE A 343 3.68 -8.41 -20.27
CA ILE A 343 4.79 -8.65 -19.37
C ILE A 343 6.09 -8.50 -20.16
N GLU A 344 6.92 -7.55 -19.72
CA GLU A 344 8.28 -7.39 -20.21
C GLU A 344 9.22 -8.25 -19.37
N HIS A 345 9.82 -9.21 -20.01
CA HIS A 345 10.84 -10.08 -19.43
C HIS A 345 12.16 -9.84 -20.18
N GLY A 346 13.27 -10.03 -19.50
CA GLY A 346 14.60 -10.07 -20.13
C GLY A 346 14.75 -11.31 -21.02
N SER A 347 15.94 -11.80 -21.23
CA SER A 347 16.25 -13.01 -22.02
C SER A 347 15.68 -14.33 -21.47
N SER A 348 14.99 -14.29 -20.33
CA SER A 348 14.37 -15.46 -19.67
C SER A 348 12.94 -15.68 -20.12
N LEU A 349 12.31 -16.76 -19.65
CA LEU A 349 11.00 -17.32 -20.02
C LEU A 349 9.92 -16.29 -20.41
N PRO A 350 9.30 -16.41 -21.61
CA PRO A 350 8.26 -15.51 -22.07
C PRO A 350 6.95 -15.75 -21.30
N ILE A 351 6.66 -14.87 -20.34
CA ILE A 351 5.42 -14.88 -19.56
C ILE A 351 4.46 -13.82 -20.12
N SER A 352 3.18 -14.13 -20.23
CA SER A 352 2.11 -13.23 -20.65
C SER A 352 0.87 -13.36 -19.75
N ASP A 353 0.01 -12.34 -19.78
CA ASP A 353 -1.35 -12.39 -19.21
C ASP A 353 -1.42 -12.89 -17.75
N LEU A 354 -0.57 -12.35 -16.87
CA LEU A 354 -0.58 -12.68 -15.46
C LEU A 354 -1.89 -12.22 -14.80
N SER A 355 -2.55 -13.11 -14.11
CA SER A 355 -3.68 -12.74 -13.26
C SER A 355 -3.69 -13.58 -11.99
N THR A 356 -4.05 -12.94 -10.86
CA THR A 356 -4.18 -13.67 -9.60
C THR A 356 -5.22 -13.02 -8.69
N HIS A 357 -5.85 -13.83 -7.86
CA HIS A 357 -6.64 -13.41 -6.73
C HIS A 357 -5.86 -13.72 -5.46
N ILE A 358 -5.45 -12.67 -4.77
CA ILE A 358 -4.64 -12.70 -3.55
C ILE A 358 -5.58 -12.62 -2.36
N ILE A 359 -5.62 -13.66 -1.55
CA ILE A 359 -6.41 -13.71 -0.32
C ILE A 359 -5.44 -13.94 0.84
N LEU A 360 -5.33 -12.97 1.73
CA LEU A 360 -4.60 -13.10 2.98
C LEU A 360 -5.60 -13.05 4.13
N LYS A 361 -5.65 -14.08 4.93
CA LYS A 361 -6.54 -14.13 6.08
C LYS A 361 -5.87 -14.89 7.22
N ASN A 362 -5.66 -14.21 8.35
CA ASN A 362 -5.10 -14.83 9.54
C ASN A 362 -3.74 -15.49 9.29
N ALA A 363 -2.83 -14.79 8.63
CA ALA A 363 -1.52 -15.26 8.16
C ALA A 363 -1.56 -16.42 7.12
N ASP A 364 -2.73 -16.76 6.61
CA ASP A 364 -2.95 -17.74 5.55
C ASP A 364 -3.03 -17.01 4.21
N LEU A 365 -2.03 -17.18 3.34
CA LEU A 365 -1.97 -16.55 2.02
C LEU A 365 -2.37 -17.55 0.94
N ARG A 366 -3.34 -17.16 0.11
CA ARG A 366 -3.80 -17.94 -1.05
C ARG A 366 -3.71 -17.11 -2.32
N LEU A 367 -3.18 -17.74 -3.37
CA LEU A 367 -3.25 -17.24 -4.74
C LEU A 367 -4.17 -18.20 -5.50
N GLN A 368 -5.43 -17.82 -5.72
CA GLN A 368 -6.48 -18.72 -6.23
C GLN A 368 -7.42 -18.00 -7.21
N PRO A 369 -7.24 -18.20 -8.51
CA PRO A 369 -6.11 -18.86 -9.19
C PRO A 369 -4.96 -17.87 -9.44
N LEU A 370 -3.74 -18.39 -9.56
CA LEU A 370 -2.63 -17.74 -10.24
C LEU A 370 -2.60 -18.26 -11.67
N LYS A 371 -2.77 -17.40 -12.67
CA LYS A 371 -2.78 -17.78 -14.09
C LYS A 371 -1.82 -16.92 -14.88
N PHE A 372 -1.10 -17.52 -15.81
CA PHE A 372 -0.26 -16.80 -16.78
C PHE A 372 -0.03 -17.63 -18.03
N GLY A 373 0.22 -16.95 -19.14
CA GLY A 373 0.72 -17.57 -20.36
C GLY A 373 2.22 -17.83 -20.28
N MET A 374 2.70 -18.96 -20.79
CA MET A 374 4.10 -19.28 -20.88
C MET A 374 4.37 -20.21 -22.07
N ALA A 375 5.43 -19.95 -22.81
CA ALA A 375 5.85 -20.79 -23.93
C ALA A 375 4.71 -21.14 -24.91
N GLY A 376 3.88 -20.17 -25.27
CA GLY A 376 2.73 -20.35 -26.17
C GLY A 376 1.55 -21.12 -25.58
N GLY A 377 1.65 -21.62 -24.36
CA GLY A 377 0.60 -22.30 -23.62
C GLY A 377 0.13 -21.50 -22.40
N SER A 378 -0.41 -22.18 -21.40
CA SER A 378 -0.91 -21.55 -20.17
C SER A 378 -0.57 -22.37 -18.93
N ILE A 379 -0.36 -21.66 -17.83
CA ILE A 379 -0.23 -22.23 -16.48
C ILE A 379 -1.34 -21.66 -15.61
N ALA A 380 -1.98 -22.54 -14.85
CA ALA A 380 -2.89 -22.20 -13.77
C ALA A 380 -2.43 -22.91 -12.50
N ALA A 381 -2.37 -22.17 -11.39
CA ALA A 381 -1.97 -22.73 -10.11
C ALA A 381 -2.89 -22.22 -8.99
N ASN A 382 -3.09 -23.08 -7.99
CA ASN A 382 -3.61 -22.66 -6.69
C ASN A 382 -2.49 -22.85 -5.68
N ILE A 383 -2.06 -21.74 -5.08
CA ILE A 383 -0.97 -21.72 -4.10
C ILE A 383 -1.55 -21.34 -2.74
N HIS A 384 -1.17 -22.09 -1.73
CA HIS A 384 -1.57 -21.88 -0.35
C HIS A 384 -0.33 -21.91 0.54
N LEU A 385 -0.11 -20.83 1.33
CA LEU A 385 1.01 -20.66 2.25
C LEU A 385 0.49 -20.37 3.64
N GLU A 386 0.85 -21.19 4.62
CA GLU A 386 0.48 -21.06 6.03
C GLU A 386 1.63 -20.33 6.78
N GLY A 387 1.54 -18.99 6.85
CA GLY A 387 2.59 -18.14 7.42
C GLY A 387 2.70 -18.20 8.93
N ASP A 388 1.70 -18.73 9.63
CA ASP A 388 1.69 -18.96 11.09
C ASP A 388 2.55 -20.17 11.52
N LYS A 389 2.85 -21.08 10.58
CA LYS A 389 3.67 -22.26 10.84
C LYS A 389 5.16 -21.93 10.82
N LYS A 390 5.94 -22.61 11.66
CA LYS A 390 7.41 -22.48 11.74
C LYS A 390 8.08 -23.86 11.66
N PRO A 391 8.68 -24.22 10.51
CA PRO A 391 8.75 -23.48 9.24
C PRO A 391 7.40 -23.35 8.57
N MET A 392 7.25 -22.29 7.74
CA MET A 392 6.06 -22.07 6.91
C MET A 392 5.77 -23.31 6.05
N GLN A 393 4.50 -23.67 5.92
CA GLN A 393 4.05 -24.75 5.05
C GLN A 393 3.42 -24.19 3.79
N GLY A 394 3.64 -24.89 2.68
CA GLY A 394 3.10 -24.52 1.39
C GLY A 394 2.51 -25.70 0.64
N ARG A 395 1.43 -25.43 -0.11
CA ARG A 395 0.83 -26.35 -1.08
C ARG A 395 0.66 -25.63 -2.39
N ALA A 396 0.94 -26.33 -3.49
CA ALA A 396 0.71 -25.86 -4.85
C ALA A 396 0.08 -26.97 -5.70
N ASP A 397 -1.09 -26.65 -6.28
CA ASP A 397 -1.75 -27.46 -7.29
C ASP A 397 -1.60 -26.73 -8.64
N ILE A 398 -0.82 -27.29 -9.57
CA ILE A 398 -0.38 -26.61 -10.79
C ILE A 398 -0.88 -27.39 -12.01
N GLN A 399 -1.40 -26.69 -13.00
CA GLN A 399 -1.81 -27.21 -14.29
C GLN A 399 -1.11 -26.44 -15.41
N ALA A 400 -0.37 -27.14 -16.24
CA ALA A 400 0.27 -26.60 -17.43
C ALA A 400 -0.40 -27.20 -18.66
N ARG A 401 -0.71 -26.38 -19.67
CA ARG A 401 -1.42 -26.81 -20.88
C ARG A 401 -0.76 -26.21 -22.11
N ARG A 402 -0.48 -27.07 -23.08
CA ARG A 402 0.04 -26.75 -24.42
C ARG A 402 1.33 -25.94 -24.40
N LEU A 403 2.25 -26.24 -23.46
CA LEU A 403 3.55 -25.59 -23.43
C LEU A 403 4.40 -26.10 -24.59
N LYS A 404 4.86 -25.21 -25.47
CA LYS A 404 5.73 -25.58 -26.58
C LYS A 404 7.15 -25.81 -26.07
N LEU A 405 7.67 -27.02 -26.26
CA LEU A 405 8.97 -27.41 -25.74
C LEU A 405 10.12 -26.51 -26.21
N LYS A 406 10.09 -26.12 -27.49
CA LYS A 406 11.08 -25.18 -28.07
C LYS A 406 11.13 -23.80 -27.35
N GLU A 407 9.98 -23.31 -26.90
CA GLU A 407 9.86 -22.02 -26.24
C GLU A 407 10.14 -22.07 -24.73
N LEU A 408 10.13 -23.28 -24.13
CA LEU A 408 10.45 -23.47 -22.72
C LEU A 408 11.92 -23.27 -22.39
N MET A 409 12.82 -23.64 -23.30
CA MET A 409 14.27 -23.57 -23.13
C MET A 409 14.93 -23.00 -24.40
N PRO A 410 14.78 -21.68 -24.65
CA PRO A 410 15.26 -21.08 -25.89
C PRO A 410 16.79 -21.13 -26.05
N ASP A 411 17.52 -21.19 -24.94
CA ASP A 411 18.98 -21.20 -24.93
C ASP A 411 19.60 -22.60 -25.01
N VAL A 412 18.76 -23.65 -25.06
CA VAL A 412 19.21 -25.04 -25.15
C VAL A 412 19.14 -25.51 -26.61
N GLU A 413 20.28 -25.69 -27.28
CA GLU A 413 20.37 -26.03 -28.70
C GLU A 413 19.58 -27.31 -29.09
N LEU A 414 19.61 -28.34 -28.25
CA LEU A 414 18.83 -29.57 -28.43
C LEU A 414 17.30 -29.34 -28.40
N MET A 415 16.85 -28.33 -27.63
CA MET A 415 15.44 -27.96 -27.56
C MET A 415 14.99 -27.16 -28.78
N GLN A 416 15.90 -26.48 -29.49
CA GLN A 416 15.54 -25.74 -30.71
C GLN A 416 15.08 -26.63 -31.86
N LYS A 417 15.52 -27.88 -31.89
CA LYS A 417 15.11 -28.89 -32.83
C LYS A 417 13.89 -29.72 -32.37
N THR A 418 13.44 -29.47 -31.12
CA THR A 418 12.32 -30.21 -30.54
C THR A 418 11.02 -29.48 -30.82
N LEU A 419 10.10 -30.12 -31.49
CA LEU A 419 8.72 -29.67 -31.73
C LEU A 419 7.78 -30.49 -30.87
N GLY A 420 6.69 -29.88 -30.41
CA GLY A 420 5.65 -30.57 -29.65
C GLY A 420 5.13 -29.70 -28.49
N GLU A 421 3.97 -30.11 -28.00
CA GLU A 421 3.29 -29.48 -26.89
C GLU A 421 3.29 -30.37 -25.66
N MET A 422 3.63 -29.83 -24.53
CA MET A 422 3.63 -30.52 -23.25
C MET A 422 2.47 -30.05 -22.38
N ASN A 423 1.78 -30.99 -21.77
CA ASN A 423 0.82 -30.79 -20.72
C ASN A 423 1.37 -31.36 -19.41
N GLY A 424 1.01 -30.78 -18.27
CA GLY A 424 1.47 -31.28 -16.99
C GLY A 424 0.50 -30.93 -15.87
N ASP A 425 0.46 -31.81 -14.87
CA ASP A 425 -0.25 -31.58 -13.61
C ASP A 425 0.70 -31.89 -12.46
N ALA A 426 0.79 -30.99 -11.49
CA ALA A 426 1.63 -31.17 -10.30
C ALA A 426 0.86 -30.86 -9.03
N GLU A 427 1.01 -31.72 -8.04
CA GLU A 427 0.55 -31.48 -6.67
C GLU A 427 1.77 -31.52 -5.76
N LEU A 428 2.10 -30.40 -5.13
CA LEU A 428 3.29 -30.24 -4.30
C LEU A 428 2.92 -29.77 -2.90
N ARG A 429 3.61 -30.29 -1.91
CA ARG A 429 3.57 -29.84 -0.51
C ARG A 429 4.98 -29.73 0.00
N GLY A 430 5.33 -28.57 0.57
CA GLY A 430 6.69 -28.31 1.04
C GLY A 430 6.69 -27.47 2.30
N SER A 431 7.85 -27.36 2.91
CA SER A 431 8.05 -26.51 4.09
C SER A 431 9.33 -25.67 3.93
N GLY A 432 9.28 -24.43 4.39
CA GLY A 432 10.42 -23.51 4.30
C GLY A 432 9.96 -22.06 4.19
N ASN A 433 10.87 -21.13 4.40
CA ASN A 433 10.54 -19.70 4.43
C ASN A 433 10.98 -18.95 3.15
N SER A 434 11.27 -19.67 2.08
CA SER A 434 11.61 -19.10 0.76
C SER A 434 11.09 -20.02 -0.34
N VAL A 435 11.00 -19.53 -1.57
CA VAL A 435 10.62 -20.35 -2.73
C VAL A 435 11.58 -21.54 -2.88
N ALA A 436 12.89 -21.29 -2.77
CA ALA A 436 13.90 -22.35 -2.84
C ALA A 436 13.73 -23.42 -1.76
N ALA A 437 13.46 -23.01 -0.51
CA ALA A 437 13.27 -23.95 0.61
C ALA A 437 11.95 -24.75 0.46
N LEU A 438 10.86 -24.09 0.06
CA LEU A 438 9.57 -24.76 -0.17
C LEU A 438 9.68 -25.84 -1.25
N LEU A 439 10.31 -25.52 -2.39
CA LEU A 439 10.48 -26.48 -3.49
C LEU A 439 11.56 -27.52 -3.16
N GLY A 440 12.66 -27.13 -2.51
CA GLY A 440 13.73 -28.06 -2.12
C GLY A 440 13.31 -29.08 -1.06
N ASN A 441 12.29 -28.79 -0.25
CA ASN A 441 11.70 -29.70 0.74
C ASN A 441 10.33 -30.24 0.28
N SER A 442 10.00 -30.12 -1.01
CA SER A 442 8.69 -30.51 -1.50
C SER A 442 8.56 -32.02 -1.66
N ASN A 443 7.35 -32.50 -1.42
CA ASN A 443 6.90 -33.87 -1.69
C ASN A 443 5.62 -33.78 -2.52
N GLY A 444 5.43 -34.76 -3.41
CA GLY A 444 4.24 -34.77 -4.26
C GLY A 444 4.40 -35.56 -5.53
N ASN A 445 3.63 -35.17 -6.53
CA ASN A 445 3.56 -35.87 -7.81
C ASN A 445 3.57 -34.88 -8.97
N LEU A 446 4.26 -35.23 -10.05
CA LEU A 446 4.26 -34.50 -11.32
C LEU A 446 3.93 -35.46 -12.46
N LYS A 447 2.85 -35.17 -13.17
CA LYS A 447 2.44 -35.89 -14.37
C LYS A 447 2.70 -35.06 -15.59
N LEU A 448 3.33 -35.63 -16.61
CA LEU A 448 3.63 -34.94 -17.86
C LEU A 448 3.07 -35.80 -19.02
N LEU A 449 2.55 -35.10 -20.02
CA LEU A 449 2.04 -35.70 -21.25
C LEU A 449 2.47 -34.82 -22.42
N MET A 450 3.11 -35.42 -23.40
CA MET A 450 3.43 -34.83 -24.69
C MET A 450 2.66 -35.57 -25.79
N ASN A 451 2.00 -34.83 -26.67
CA ASN A 451 1.31 -35.37 -27.83
C ASN A 451 1.96 -34.82 -29.10
N ASP A 452 2.16 -35.66 -30.08
CA ASP A 452 2.67 -35.34 -31.42
C ASP A 452 3.90 -34.40 -31.41
N GLY A 453 5.10 -34.94 -31.32
CA GLY A 453 6.32 -34.17 -31.28
C GLY A 453 7.44 -34.71 -32.16
N LEU A 454 8.37 -33.83 -32.47
CA LEU A 454 9.70 -34.20 -32.99
C LEU A 454 10.69 -33.91 -31.85
N VAL A 455 11.43 -34.92 -31.43
CA VAL A 455 12.38 -34.82 -30.35
C VAL A 455 13.76 -35.22 -30.88
N SER A 456 14.77 -34.44 -30.55
CA SER A 456 16.16 -34.79 -30.83
C SER A 456 16.47 -36.17 -30.23
N ARG A 457 17.09 -37.05 -31.00
CA ARG A 457 17.55 -38.36 -30.50
C ARG A 457 18.48 -38.18 -29.30
N ASN A 458 19.39 -37.24 -29.34
CA ASN A 458 20.29 -36.94 -28.25
C ASN A 458 19.56 -36.54 -26.97
N LEU A 459 18.47 -35.80 -27.07
CA LEU A 459 17.63 -35.46 -25.92
C LEU A 459 16.96 -36.68 -25.31
N MET A 460 16.42 -37.60 -26.16
CA MET A 460 15.84 -38.84 -25.70
C MET A 460 16.87 -39.76 -25.01
N GLU A 461 18.09 -39.84 -25.52
CA GLU A 461 19.18 -40.60 -24.90
C GLU A 461 19.59 -40.04 -23.53
N ILE A 462 19.62 -38.69 -23.39
CA ILE A 462 19.89 -38.04 -22.10
C ILE A 462 18.78 -38.36 -21.10
N VAL A 463 17.52 -38.20 -21.49
CA VAL A 463 16.36 -38.44 -20.61
C VAL A 463 16.25 -39.93 -20.26
N GLY A 464 16.56 -40.81 -21.20
CA GLY A 464 16.60 -42.29 -21.00
C GLY A 464 17.85 -42.75 -20.25
N LEU A 465 18.78 -41.88 -19.86
CA LEU A 465 20.07 -42.19 -19.23
C LEU A 465 20.95 -43.16 -20.08
N ASN A 466 20.81 -43.10 -21.38
CA ASN A 466 21.54 -43.99 -22.31
C ASN A 466 22.79 -43.28 -22.87
N VAL A 467 23.76 -43.01 -21.97
CA VAL A 467 24.95 -42.21 -22.24
C VAL A 467 25.80 -42.76 -23.43
N GLY A 468 25.76 -44.09 -23.65
CA GLY A 468 26.52 -44.71 -24.75
C GLY A 468 26.02 -44.26 -26.12
N ASN A 469 24.75 -44.25 -26.35
CA ASN A 469 24.14 -43.84 -27.63
C ASN A 469 24.22 -42.31 -27.83
N TYR A 470 24.18 -41.51 -26.73
CA TYR A 470 24.41 -40.07 -26.81
C TYR A 470 25.76 -39.72 -27.42
N ILE A 471 26.85 -40.41 -27.02
CA ILE A 471 28.17 -40.21 -27.59
C ILE A 471 28.21 -40.53 -29.07
N VAL A 472 27.54 -41.58 -29.51
CA VAL A 472 27.43 -41.95 -30.92
C VAL A 472 26.63 -40.89 -31.69
N GLY A 473 25.52 -40.40 -31.19
CA GLY A 473 24.74 -39.34 -31.81
C GLY A 473 25.50 -38.01 -31.92
N ALA A 474 26.29 -37.67 -30.91
CA ALA A 474 27.16 -36.48 -30.93
C ALA A 474 28.26 -36.54 -32.00
N ILE A 475 28.68 -37.71 -32.39
CA ILE A 475 29.75 -37.94 -33.42
C ILE A 475 29.14 -38.03 -34.82
N PHE A 476 27.99 -38.68 -35.00
CA PHE A 476 27.40 -39.03 -36.31
C PHE A 476 26.21 -38.16 -36.71
N GLY A 477 25.81 -37.23 -35.90
CA GLY A 477 24.69 -36.31 -36.11
C GLY A 477 23.48 -36.66 -35.25
N ASP A 478 22.64 -35.63 -35.03
CA ASP A 478 21.43 -35.68 -34.20
C ASP A 478 20.21 -35.76 -35.12
N ASP A 479 19.64 -36.95 -35.27
CA ASP A 479 18.42 -37.19 -36.04
C ASP A 479 17.18 -36.85 -35.18
N GLU A 480 16.16 -36.32 -35.82
CA GLU A 480 14.87 -36.07 -35.20
C GLU A 480 14.03 -37.36 -35.16
N VAL A 481 13.50 -37.70 -34.00
CA VAL A 481 12.62 -38.84 -33.79
C VAL A 481 11.18 -38.34 -33.60
N ARG A 482 10.26 -38.88 -34.38
CA ARG A 482 8.85 -38.59 -34.19
C ARG A 482 8.30 -39.34 -32.99
N VAL A 483 7.77 -38.60 -32.04
CA VAL A 483 7.11 -39.11 -30.83
C VAL A 483 5.62 -38.87 -30.97
N ASN A 484 4.84 -39.91 -31.10
CA ASN A 484 3.38 -39.80 -31.18
C ASN A 484 2.75 -39.46 -29.84
N CYS A 485 3.28 -40.02 -28.76
CA CYS A 485 2.87 -39.74 -27.39
C CYS A 485 4.03 -40.08 -26.44
N ALA A 486 4.25 -39.23 -25.44
CA ALA A 486 5.12 -39.59 -24.32
C ALA A 486 4.44 -39.18 -23.00
N ALA A 487 4.47 -40.06 -22.02
CA ALA A 487 3.89 -39.82 -20.70
C ALA A 487 4.92 -40.12 -19.61
N ALA A 488 4.96 -39.27 -18.60
CA ALA A 488 5.78 -39.47 -17.42
C ALA A 488 4.97 -39.23 -16.15
N ASN A 489 5.13 -40.10 -15.18
CA ASN A 489 4.67 -39.91 -13.81
C ASN A 489 5.90 -39.88 -12.88
N LEU A 490 6.11 -38.77 -12.23
CA LEU A 490 7.27 -38.54 -11.38
C LEU A 490 6.80 -38.36 -9.91
N ASP A 491 7.37 -39.14 -9.03
CA ASP A 491 7.22 -38.95 -7.59
C ASP A 491 8.27 -37.95 -7.09
N ILE A 492 7.84 -36.96 -6.33
CA ILE A 492 8.71 -35.94 -5.79
C ILE A 492 8.89 -36.19 -4.29
N ALA A 493 10.13 -36.43 -3.88
CA ALA A 493 10.50 -36.65 -2.48
C ALA A 493 11.67 -35.75 -2.11
N ASN A 494 11.47 -34.85 -1.13
CA ASN A 494 12.46 -33.86 -0.68
C ASN A 494 13.08 -33.06 -1.85
N GLY A 495 12.21 -32.57 -2.75
CA GLY A 495 12.61 -31.76 -3.91
C GLY A 495 13.27 -32.55 -5.06
N VAL A 496 13.39 -33.86 -4.93
CA VAL A 496 13.97 -34.72 -5.97
C VAL A 496 12.86 -35.48 -6.70
N ALA A 497 12.75 -35.27 -8.02
CA ALA A 497 11.82 -35.98 -8.88
C ALA A 497 12.40 -37.35 -9.30
N ARG A 498 11.63 -38.42 -9.11
CA ARG A 498 11.98 -39.77 -9.48
C ARG A 498 10.92 -40.36 -10.42
N PRO A 499 11.28 -40.85 -11.59
CA PRO A 499 10.32 -41.44 -12.50
C PRO A 499 9.75 -42.76 -11.93
N GLN A 500 8.43 -42.84 -11.90
CA GLN A 500 7.67 -44.06 -11.60
C GLN A 500 7.24 -44.76 -12.87
N VAL A 501 6.80 -43.98 -13.85
CA VAL A 501 6.40 -44.46 -15.18
C VAL A 501 6.97 -43.48 -16.20
N PHE A 502 7.53 -44.04 -17.26
CA PHE A 502 7.92 -43.33 -18.47
C PHE A 502 7.54 -44.21 -19.67
N ALA A 503 6.69 -43.68 -20.57
CA ALA A 503 6.16 -44.41 -21.71
C ALA A 503 6.15 -43.53 -22.98
#